data_231f6f8c57c5b9843e9da45d7c9db582
#
_entry.id   231f6f8c57c5b9843e9da45d7c9db582
#
_cell.length_a   1.000
_cell.length_b   1.000
_cell.length_c   1.000
_cell.angle_alpha   90.00
_cell.angle_beta   90.00
_cell.angle_gamma   90.00
#
_symmetry.space_group_name_H-M   'P 1'
#
loop_
_entity.id
_entity.type
_entity.pdbx_description
1 polymer ?
#
loop_
_entity_poly.entity_id
_entity_poly.type
_entity_poly.pdbx_seq_one_letter_code
_entity_poly.pdbx_strand_id
1 'polypeptide(L)'
;MWLSVHEVSQKLNLSVDTIRRWEKKGLIKAERSDKNHRMFNDEEVLLLLNKLNTKADDNFEVLKSKKISNYKAIELFAGAGGTALGFENAGIQHILLNEIDKDCVETLKHNFSKKTKIIHADVRKVNFSPWKGKVDIVQAGFPCQAFSYAGKSMGFEDTRGTLFFEFARCVKETMPKIAVGENVKGLLKHDNGRTLTTMVNALTELGYKVKYKILRAQYLDVPQKRERLIILAIRKDLDIPFIFPEEKNYTVSLRAALKNCPKSIGQVYPKRKAEILSLVPEGGYWRDLPLKLQKEYMKGSFHLSGGKTGMARRLSWDEP
;
A
#
# COMPACT_ATOMS: atom_id res chain seq x y z
N MET A 1 32.70 -9.93 -24.60
CA MET A 1 31.81 -10.56 -25.60
C MET A 1 30.55 -9.70 -25.73
N TRP A 2 29.90 -9.69 -26.91
CA TRP A 2 28.65 -8.97 -27.12
C TRP A 2 27.48 -9.96 -27.16
N LEU A 3 26.45 -9.69 -26.42
CA LEU A 3 25.25 -10.53 -26.26
C LEU A 3 24.05 -9.86 -26.93
N SER A 4 23.23 -10.65 -27.62
CA SER A 4 21.91 -10.20 -28.09
C SER A 4 20.95 -10.01 -26.93
N VAL A 5 19.87 -9.29 -27.14
CA VAL A 5 18.82 -9.09 -26.11
C VAL A 5 18.24 -10.43 -25.61
N HIS A 6 18.24 -11.46 -26.46
CA HIS A 6 17.73 -12.78 -26.10
C HIS A 6 18.70 -13.53 -25.18
N GLU A 7 19.99 -13.49 -25.48
CA GLU A 7 21.03 -14.08 -24.63
C GLU A 7 21.12 -13.39 -23.29
N VAL A 8 20.98 -12.05 -23.22
CA VAL A 8 20.88 -11.30 -21.97
C VAL A 8 19.64 -11.71 -21.19
N SER A 9 18.50 -11.87 -21.86
CA SER A 9 17.26 -12.35 -21.27
C SER A 9 17.44 -13.71 -20.60
N GLN A 10 18.07 -14.65 -21.28
CA GLN A 10 18.38 -15.99 -20.75
C GLN A 10 19.37 -15.90 -19.57
N LYS A 11 20.47 -15.15 -19.75
CA LYS A 11 21.55 -15.04 -18.74
C LYS A 11 21.08 -14.38 -17.45
N LEU A 12 20.20 -13.38 -17.53
CA LEU A 12 19.63 -12.71 -16.36
C LEU A 12 18.33 -13.37 -15.86
N ASN A 13 17.82 -14.38 -16.57
CA ASN A 13 16.53 -15.00 -16.33
C ASN A 13 15.38 -13.97 -16.28
N LEU A 14 15.40 -13.01 -17.19
CA LEU A 14 14.44 -11.91 -17.32
C LEU A 14 13.78 -11.93 -18.70
N SER A 15 12.60 -11.33 -18.82
CA SER A 15 11.96 -11.19 -20.14
C SER A 15 12.73 -10.21 -21.02
N VAL A 16 12.69 -10.44 -22.35
CA VAL A 16 13.28 -9.53 -23.36
C VAL A 16 12.73 -8.11 -23.19
N ASP A 17 11.45 -7.96 -22.82
CA ASP A 17 10.84 -6.65 -22.63
C ASP A 17 11.34 -5.96 -21.35
N THR A 18 11.69 -6.73 -20.33
CA THR A 18 12.38 -6.19 -19.14
C THR A 18 13.75 -5.62 -19.51
N ILE A 19 14.52 -6.33 -20.32
CA ILE A 19 15.86 -5.85 -20.77
C ILE A 19 15.72 -4.56 -21.60
N ARG A 20 14.78 -4.52 -22.55
CA ARG A 20 14.50 -3.31 -23.35
C ARG A 20 14.06 -2.13 -22.51
N ARG A 21 13.27 -2.37 -21.46
CA ARG A 21 12.84 -1.34 -20.53
C ARG A 21 13.99 -0.83 -19.67
N TRP A 22 14.92 -1.71 -19.26
CA TRP A 22 16.11 -1.34 -18.52
C TRP A 22 17.08 -0.51 -19.37
N GLU A 23 17.25 -0.86 -20.64
CA GLU A 23 17.99 -0.04 -21.62
C GLU A 23 17.38 1.37 -21.68
N LYS A 24 16.05 1.46 -21.85
CA LYS A 24 15.34 2.74 -21.91
C LYS A 24 15.44 3.57 -20.63
N LYS A 25 15.60 2.92 -19.48
CA LYS A 25 15.82 3.56 -18.17
C LYS A 25 17.30 3.83 -17.87
N GLY A 26 18.22 3.48 -18.76
CA GLY A 26 19.66 3.65 -18.57
C GLY A 26 20.29 2.71 -17.54
N LEU A 27 19.59 1.63 -17.14
CA LEU A 27 20.10 0.64 -16.19
C LEU A 27 21.08 -0.34 -16.83
N ILE A 28 20.99 -0.53 -18.14
CA ILE A 28 21.90 -1.30 -18.98
C ILE A 28 22.07 -0.57 -20.31
N LYS A 29 23.29 -0.55 -20.83
CA LYS A 29 23.59 0.10 -22.12
C LYS A 29 23.56 -0.92 -23.24
N ALA A 30 22.95 -0.55 -24.36
CA ALA A 30 22.99 -1.32 -25.58
C ALA A 30 23.70 -0.54 -26.69
N GLU A 31 24.53 -1.22 -27.45
CA GLU A 31 25.06 -0.73 -28.73
C GLU A 31 24.27 -1.33 -29.89
N ARG A 32 24.46 -0.79 -31.09
CA ARG A 32 23.81 -1.29 -32.29
C ARG A 32 24.83 -2.01 -33.14
N SER A 33 24.48 -3.26 -33.51
CA SER A 33 25.27 -3.97 -34.55
C SER A 33 25.05 -3.36 -35.93
N ASP A 34 25.84 -3.75 -36.91
CA ASP A 34 25.73 -3.33 -38.32
C ASP A 34 24.33 -3.60 -38.90
N LYS A 35 23.62 -4.58 -38.37
CA LYS A 35 22.23 -4.91 -38.72
C LYS A 35 21.19 -4.21 -37.81
N ASN A 36 21.58 -3.17 -37.08
CA ASN A 36 20.77 -2.39 -36.18
C ASN A 36 20.12 -3.20 -35.00
N HIS A 37 20.69 -4.36 -34.67
CA HIS A 37 20.24 -5.15 -33.50
C HIS A 37 20.90 -4.63 -32.22
N ARG A 38 20.18 -4.73 -31.11
CA ARG A 38 20.70 -4.41 -29.77
C ARG A 38 21.71 -5.44 -29.33
N MET A 39 22.88 -4.96 -28.95
CA MET A 39 23.99 -5.75 -28.42
C MET A 39 24.38 -5.20 -27.06
N PHE A 40 24.67 -6.06 -26.11
CA PHE A 40 25.00 -5.72 -24.73
C PHE A 40 26.38 -6.26 -24.37
N ASN A 41 27.18 -5.48 -23.66
CA ASN A 41 28.48 -5.95 -23.20
C ASN A 41 28.29 -7.01 -22.09
N ASP A 42 28.92 -8.16 -22.27
CA ASP A 42 28.83 -9.30 -21.36
C ASP A 42 29.32 -8.98 -19.95
N GLU A 43 30.38 -8.15 -19.82
CA GLU A 43 30.88 -7.74 -18.51
C GLU A 43 29.91 -6.83 -17.77
N GLU A 44 29.24 -5.91 -18.47
CA GLU A 44 28.16 -5.08 -17.87
C GLU A 44 26.97 -5.95 -17.44
N VAL A 45 26.61 -6.95 -18.25
CA VAL A 45 25.56 -7.92 -17.93
C VAL A 45 25.94 -8.75 -16.71
N LEU A 46 27.19 -9.20 -16.60
CA LEU A 46 27.70 -9.93 -15.44
C LEU A 46 27.73 -9.06 -14.17
N LEU A 47 28.17 -7.80 -14.29
CA LEU A 47 28.13 -6.85 -13.18
C LEU A 47 26.68 -6.61 -12.71
N LEU A 48 25.74 -6.53 -13.65
CA LEU A 48 24.34 -6.37 -13.33
C LEU A 48 23.77 -7.64 -12.71
N LEU A 49 24.12 -8.83 -13.21
CA LEU A 49 23.76 -10.12 -12.63
C LEU A 49 24.27 -10.23 -11.18
N ASN A 50 25.52 -9.85 -10.95
CA ASN A 50 26.11 -9.85 -9.62
C ASN A 50 25.38 -8.85 -8.70
N LYS A 51 25.04 -7.64 -9.20
CA LYS A 51 24.22 -6.67 -8.45
C LYS A 51 22.82 -7.18 -8.16
N LEU A 52 22.22 -7.94 -9.05
CA LEU A 52 20.92 -8.57 -8.85
C LEU A 52 21.00 -9.73 -7.84
N ASN A 53 22.07 -10.55 -7.94
CA ASN A 53 22.30 -11.67 -7.06
C ASN A 53 22.81 -11.26 -5.66
N THR A 54 23.52 -10.13 -5.54
CA THR A 54 23.94 -9.55 -4.26
C THR A 54 22.85 -8.71 -3.59
N LYS A 55 21.75 -8.43 -4.28
CA LYS A 55 20.61 -7.78 -3.64
C LYS A 55 19.83 -8.79 -2.84
N ALA A 56 19.82 -8.57 -1.63
CA ALA A 56 18.83 -8.63 -0.55
C ALA A 56 17.51 -9.41 -0.79
N ASP A 57 17.32 -10.08 -1.91
CA ASP A 57 16.14 -10.91 -2.17
C ASP A 57 16.03 -12.07 -1.17
N ASP A 58 17.16 -12.50 -0.58
CA ASP A 58 17.18 -13.53 0.48
C ASP A 58 17.23 -12.92 1.90
N ASN A 59 17.31 -11.59 2.03
CA ASN A 59 17.41 -10.91 3.33
C ASN A 59 16.09 -10.24 3.77
N PHE A 60 15.03 -10.36 2.98
CA PHE A 60 13.76 -9.82 3.42
C PHE A 60 13.06 -10.85 4.34
N GLU A 61 12.56 -10.36 5.48
CA GLU A 61 11.79 -11.16 6.42
C GLU A 61 10.45 -10.49 6.71
N VAL A 62 9.40 -11.29 6.83
CA VAL A 62 8.16 -10.82 7.45
C VAL A 62 8.43 -10.70 8.95
N LEU A 63 8.59 -9.46 9.41
CA LEU A 63 8.85 -9.20 10.82
C LEU A 63 7.68 -9.68 11.67
N LYS A 64 7.99 -10.54 12.65
CA LYS A 64 7.05 -10.98 13.67
C LYS A 64 7.69 -10.83 15.04
N SER A 65 7.01 -10.14 15.95
CA SER A 65 7.47 -10.08 17.33
C SER A 65 7.42 -11.48 17.97
N LYS A 66 8.51 -11.85 18.62
CA LYS A 66 8.58 -13.09 19.43
C LYS A 66 7.83 -12.96 20.76
N LYS A 67 7.54 -11.72 21.19
CA LYS A 67 6.80 -11.44 22.41
C LYS A 67 5.54 -10.67 22.07
N ILE A 68 4.41 -11.13 22.60
CA ILE A 68 3.19 -10.37 22.61
C ILE A 68 3.37 -9.28 23.65
N SER A 69 3.17 -8.03 23.26
CA SER A 69 3.18 -6.90 24.16
C SER A 69 1.89 -6.83 24.98
N ASN A 70 1.92 -6.06 26.07
CA ASN A 70 0.70 -5.76 26.82
C ASN A 70 -0.15 -4.64 26.18
N TYR A 71 0.30 -4.08 25.04
CA TYR A 71 -0.41 -3.01 24.36
C TYR A 71 -1.65 -3.53 23.63
N LYS A 72 -2.74 -2.79 23.76
CA LYS A 72 -4.05 -3.12 23.19
C LYS A 72 -4.45 -2.09 22.15
N ALA A 73 -4.95 -2.56 21.03
CA ALA A 73 -5.39 -1.71 19.93
C ALA A 73 -6.89 -1.84 19.63
N ILE A 74 -7.46 -0.73 19.15
CA ILE A 74 -8.73 -0.68 18.44
C ILE A 74 -8.42 -0.27 17.00
N GLU A 75 -9.04 -0.95 16.03
CA GLU A 75 -8.99 -0.56 14.63
C GLU A 75 -10.38 -0.29 14.07
N LEU A 76 -10.53 0.87 13.43
CA LEU A 76 -11.74 1.27 12.72
C LEU A 76 -11.50 1.17 11.21
N PHE A 77 -12.55 0.85 10.46
CA PHE A 77 -12.45 0.62 9.01
C PHE A 77 -11.43 -0.48 8.69
N ALA A 78 -11.51 -1.59 9.44
CA ALA A 78 -10.49 -2.63 9.46
C ALA A 78 -10.34 -3.37 8.12
N GLY A 79 -11.34 -3.28 7.23
CA GLY A 79 -11.36 -4.06 6.00
C GLY A 79 -11.18 -5.54 6.29
N ALA A 80 -10.41 -6.24 5.49
CA ALA A 80 -10.08 -7.66 5.72
C ALA A 80 -8.96 -7.87 6.77
N GLY A 81 -8.52 -6.81 7.47
CA GLY A 81 -7.57 -6.91 8.59
C GLY A 81 -6.09 -6.78 8.21
N GLY A 82 -5.77 -6.17 7.08
CA GLY A 82 -4.38 -6.04 6.65
C GLY A 82 -3.51 -5.24 7.61
N THR A 83 -4.00 -4.10 8.11
CA THR A 83 -3.29 -3.28 9.11
C THR A 83 -3.29 -3.98 10.46
N ALA A 84 -4.42 -4.56 10.87
CA ALA A 84 -4.53 -5.33 12.11
C ALA A 84 -3.50 -6.46 12.18
N LEU A 85 -3.29 -7.20 11.09
CA LEU A 85 -2.26 -8.23 11.00
C LEU A 85 -0.85 -7.65 11.19
N GLY A 86 -0.58 -6.47 10.63
CA GLY A 86 0.70 -5.76 10.82
C GLY A 86 0.94 -5.41 12.28
N PHE A 87 -0.07 -4.94 13.02
CA PHE A 87 0.01 -4.66 14.45
C PHE A 87 0.23 -5.95 15.26
N GLU A 88 -0.47 -7.04 14.93
CA GLU A 88 -0.27 -8.32 15.61
C GLU A 88 1.12 -8.91 15.33
N ASN A 89 1.64 -8.76 14.12
CA ASN A 89 3.02 -9.12 13.81
C ASN A 89 4.05 -8.29 14.60
N ALA A 90 3.71 -7.07 15.00
CA ALA A 90 4.50 -6.24 15.91
C ALA A 90 4.26 -6.58 17.40
N GLY A 91 3.43 -7.58 17.70
CA GLY A 91 3.13 -8.03 19.06
C GLY A 91 2.03 -7.23 19.76
N ILE A 92 1.29 -6.39 19.07
CA ILE A 92 0.20 -5.57 19.61
C ILE A 92 -1.12 -6.30 19.40
N GLN A 93 -1.91 -6.46 20.46
CA GLN A 93 -3.17 -7.20 20.40
C GLN A 93 -4.35 -6.28 20.11
N HIS A 94 -5.19 -6.66 19.15
CA HIS A 94 -6.48 -6.00 18.96
C HIS A 94 -7.52 -6.51 19.98
N ILE A 95 -8.19 -5.56 20.62
CA ILE A 95 -9.35 -5.85 21.49
C ILE A 95 -10.67 -5.56 20.77
N LEU A 96 -10.62 -4.75 19.69
CA LEU A 96 -11.77 -4.40 18.87
C LEU A 96 -11.34 -4.13 17.43
N LEU A 97 -12.08 -4.72 16.46
CA LEU A 97 -12.06 -4.39 15.05
C LEU A 97 -13.47 -3.98 14.62
N ASN A 98 -13.63 -2.84 13.96
CA ASN A 98 -14.91 -2.39 13.41
C ASN A 98 -14.85 -2.33 11.90
N GLU A 99 -15.84 -2.93 11.25
CA GLU A 99 -15.98 -2.93 9.79
C GLU A 99 -17.48 -3.00 9.42
N ILE A 100 -17.86 -2.36 8.32
CA ILE A 100 -19.22 -2.33 7.80
C ILE A 100 -19.47 -3.38 6.71
N ASP A 101 -18.42 -3.77 5.98
CA ASP A 101 -18.51 -4.75 4.90
C ASP A 101 -18.60 -6.18 5.45
N LYS A 102 -19.62 -6.91 5.02
CA LYS A 102 -19.89 -8.27 5.47
C LYS A 102 -18.77 -9.25 5.15
N ASP A 103 -18.21 -9.20 3.93
CA ASP A 103 -17.23 -10.17 3.49
C ASP A 103 -15.88 -9.92 4.18
N CYS A 104 -15.56 -8.65 4.43
CA CYS A 104 -14.43 -8.26 5.27
C CYS A 104 -14.61 -8.76 6.70
N VAL A 105 -15.79 -8.60 7.28
CA VAL A 105 -16.10 -9.09 8.66
C VAL A 105 -15.95 -10.61 8.76
N GLU A 106 -16.40 -11.37 7.78
CA GLU A 106 -16.19 -12.83 7.78
C GLU A 106 -14.69 -13.19 7.72
N THR A 107 -13.92 -12.46 6.93
CA THR A 107 -12.46 -12.62 6.87
C THR A 107 -11.81 -12.30 8.21
N LEU A 108 -12.23 -11.23 8.88
CA LEU A 108 -11.75 -10.86 10.22
C LEU A 108 -12.05 -11.97 11.25
N LYS A 109 -13.29 -12.48 11.26
CA LYS A 109 -13.69 -13.58 12.17
C LYS A 109 -12.87 -14.86 11.97
N HIS A 110 -12.45 -15.11 10.72
CA HIS A 110 -11.63 -16.28 10.40
C HIS A 110 -10.18 -16.12 10.87
N ASN A 111 -9.62 -14.93 10.72
CA ASN A 111 -8.18 -14.70 10.89
C ASN A 111 -7.80 -14.22 12.30
N PHE A 112 -8.71 -13.57 13.03
CA PHE A 112 -8.38 -13.00 14.33
C PHE A 112 -8.89 -13.84 15.50
N SER A 113 -8.22 -13.72 16.64
CA SER A 113 -8.54 -14.45 17.85
C SER A 113 -9.99 -14.22 18.31
N LYS A 114 -10.62 -15.25 18.87
CA LYS A 114 -11.93 -15.14 19.53
C LYS A 114 -11.97 -14.11 20.68
N LYS A 115 -10.80 -13.70 21.19
CA LYS A 115 -10.66 -12.63 22.19
C LYS A 115 -10.82 -11.23 21.60
N THR A 116 -10.62 -11.08 20.27
CA THR A 116 -10.81 -9.81 19.56
C THR A 116 -12.29 -9.62 19.25
N LYS A 117 -12.90 -8.58 19.78
CA LYS A 117 -14.29 -8.24 19.47
C LYS A 117 -14.37 -7.67 18.06
N ILE A 118 -15.15 -8.30 17.19
CA ILE A 118 -15.42 -7.81 15.84
C ILE A 118 -16.83 -7.22 15.82
N ILE A 119 -16.92 -5.93 15.51
CA ILE A 119 -18.20 -5.21 15.39
C ILE A 119 -18.52 -4.99 13.92
N HIS A 120 -19.51 -5.72 13.42
CA HIS A 120 -20.12 -5.52 12.11
C HIS A 120 -21.16 -4.40 12.20
N ALA A 121 -20.73 -3.17 12.01
CA ALA A 121 -21.62 -2.00 12.08
C ALA A 121 -21.02 -0.78 11.41
N ASP A 122 -21.89 0.15 11.02
CA ASP A 122 -21.48 1.51 10.73
C ASP A 122 -20.81 2.12 11.97
N VAL A 123 -19.62 2.66 11.81
CA VAL A 123 -18.81 3.24 12.90
C VAL A 123 -19.56 4.32 13.68
N ARG A 124 -20.45 5.07 13.02
CA ARG A 124 -21.30 6.11 13.63
C ARG A 124 -22.25 5.57 14.73
N LYS A 125 -22.56 4.28 14.67
CA LYS A 125 -23.45 3.59 15.63
C LYS A 125 -22.67 2.90 16.75
N VAL A 126 -21.33 2.93 16.72
CA VAL A 126 -20.49 2.27 17.72
C VAL A 126 -20.27 3.20 18.92
N ASN A 127 -20.58 2.72 20.11
CA ASN A 127 -20.24 3.39 21.38
C ASN A 127 -18.85 2.90 21.83
N PHE A 128 -17.88 3.79 21.96
CA PHE A 128 -16.50 3.45 22.34
C PHE A 128 -16.24 3.66 23.85
N SER A 129 -17.15 4.26 24.59
CA SER A 129 -16.97 4.54 26.03
C SER A 129 -16.60 3.31 26.89
N PRO A 130 -17.06 2.05 26.60
CA PRO A 130 -16.65 0.88 27.36
C PRO A 130 -15.15 0.58 27.34
N TRP A 131 -14.42 1.13 26.36
CA TRP A 131 -12.97 0.94 26.21
C TRP A 131 -12.12 2.11 26.74
N LYS A 132 -12.75 3.10 27.38
CA LYS A 132 -12.03 4.23 28.01
C LYS A 132 -10.98 3.72 29.00
N GLY A 133 -9.74 4.15 28.82
CA GLY A 133 -8.59 3.75 29.64
C GLY A 133 -8.13 2.29 29.50
N LYS A 134 -8.75 1.51 28.60
CA LYS A 134 -8.42 0.08 28.35
C LYS A 134 -7.66 -0.15 27.03
N VAL A 135 -7.41 0.90 26.25
CA VAL A 135 -6.77 0.85 24.94
C VAL A 135 -5.57 1.76 24.89
N ASP A 136 -4.49 1.28 24.32
CA ASP A 136 -3.25 2.06 24.18
C ASP A 136 -3.17 2.73 22.81
N ILE A 137 -3.71 2.08 21.77
CA ILE A 137 -3.59 2.54 20.38
C ILE A 137 -4.96 2.48 19.71
N VAL A 138 -5.36 3.58 19.05
CA VAL A 138 -6.50 3.60 18.12
C VAL A 138 -5.96 3.84 16.73
N GLN A 139 -6.26 2.92 15.79
CA GLN A 139 -5.89 3.02 14.38
C GLN A 139 -7.14 3.15 13.51
N ALA A 140 -7.04 3.92 12.41
CA ALA A 140 -8.09 4.01 11.41
C ALA A 140 -7.55 4.30 10.01
N GLY A 141 -7.98 3.49 9.03
CA GLY A 141 -7.82 3.75 7.60
C GLY A 141 -9.11 4.35 7.02
N PHE A 142 -9.47 5.56 7.44
CA PHE A 142 -10.74 6.18 7.05
C PHE A 142 -10.74 6.58 5.57
N PRO A 143 -11.89 6.42 4.86
CA PRO A 143 -12.00 6.81 3.44
C PRO A 143 -11.76 8.31 3.25
N CYS A 144 -11.09 8.67 2.15
CA CYS A 144 -10.92 10.06 1.72
C CYS A 144 -12.23 10.56 1.14
N GLN A 145 -13.12 11.05 2.00
CA GLN A 145 -14.36 11.72 1.58
C GLN A 145 -14.13 13.23 1.52
N ALA A 146 -14.79 13.89 0.57
CA ALA A 146 -14.76 15.34 0.48
C ALA A 146 -15.36 15.94 1.76
N PHE A 147 -14.61 16.84 2.39
CA PHE A 147 -15.15 17.69 3.44
C PHE A 147 -16.07 18.70 2.79
N SER A 148 -17.35 18.63 3.05
CA SER A 148 -18.27 19.71 2.67
C SER A 148 -18.08 20.86 3.65
N TYR A 149 -17.38 21.90 3.21
CA TYR A 149 -17.24 23.12 4.00
C TYR A 149 -18.55 23.91 4.00
N ALA A 150 -19.39 23.68 4.97
CA ALA A 150 -20.51 24.57 5.28
C ALA A 150 -20.10 25.44 6.50
N GLY A 151 -19.42 26.58 6.26
CA GLY A 151 -19.20 27.60 7.29
C GLY A 151 -17.73 27.87 7.65
N LYS A 152 -17.49 29.09 8.14
CA LYS A 152 -16.19 29.62 8.59
C LYS A 152 -15.86 29.11 9.99
N SER A 153 -14.58 28.80 10.24
CA SER A 153 -13.98 28.43 11.54
C SER A 153 -14.68 27.29 12.30
N MET A 154 -14.32 26.05 11.97
CA MET A 154 -14.98 24.88 12.52
C MET A 154 -14.07 24.17 13.53
N GLY A 155 -14.45 24.21 14.82
CA GLY A 155 -13.95 23.33 15.85
C GLY A 155 -14.45 21.87 15.69
N PHE A 156 -14.00 20.99 16.55
CA PHE A 156 -14.36 19.55 16.55
C PHE A 156 -15.90 19.30 16.52
N GLU A 157 -16.70 20.23 17.03
CA GLU A 157 -18.16 20.06 17.13
C GLU A 157 -18.94 20.37 15.84
N ASP A 158 -18.41 21.25 14.97
CA ASP A 158 -19.13 21.72 13.77
C ASP A 158 -18.90 20.87 12.51
N THR A 159 -17.93 19.96 12.55
CA THR A 159 -17.50 19.15 11.39
C THR A 159 -18.05 17.72 11.44
N ARG A 160 -19.07 17.48 12.26
CA ARG A 160 -19.75 16.18 12.38
C ARG A 160 -20.33 15.75 11.04
N GLY A 161 -19.80 14.69 10.46
CA GLY A 161 -20.33 14.10 9.23
C GLY A 161 -19.32 13.36 8.37
N THR A 162 -18.01 13.58 8.54
CA THR A 162 -17.01 12.78 7.84
C THR A 162 -16.49 11.64 8.71
N LEU A 163 -16.09 10.54 8.07
CA LEU A 163 -15.63 9.35 8.78
C LEU A 163 -14.32 9.57 9.56
N PHE A 164 -13.55 10.62 9.24
CA PHE A 164 -12.43 11.07 10.07
C PHE A 164 -12.90 11.48 11.48
N PHE A 165 -14.04 12.18 11.60
CA PHE A 165 -14.52 12.61 12.91
C PHE A 165 -15.04 11.46 13.76
N GLU A 166 -15.42 10.34 13.15
CA GLU A 166 -15.70 9.11 13.89
C GLU A 166 -14.41 8.49 14.48
N PHE A 167 -13.30 8.57 13.74
CA PHE A 167 -12.00 8.22 14.32
C PHE A 167 -11.64 9.17 15.48
N ALA A 168 -11.76 10.49 15.28
CA ALA A 168 -11.49 11.47 16.34
C ALA A 168 -12.44 11.30 17.54
N ARG A 169 -13.72 10.91 17.33
CA ARG A 169 -14.67 10.55 18.38
C ARG A 169 -14.21 9.32 19.17
N CYS A 170 -13.77 8.28 18.49
CA CYS A 170 -13.19 7.10 19.13
C CYS A 170 -11.97 7.49 20.00
N VAL A 171 -11.08 8.34 19.49
CA VAL A 171 -9.93 8.86 20.24
C VAL A 171 -10.40 9.64 21.48
N LYS A 172 -11.39 10.54 21.34
CA LYS A 172 -11.97 11.31 22.45
C LYS A 172 -12.58 10.41 23.52
N GLU A 173 -13.36 9.40 23.12
CA GLU A 173 -14.06 8.52 24.05
C GLU A 173 -13.11 7.56 24.78
N THR A 174 -12.06 7.07 24.11
CA THR A 174 -11.17 6.04 24.66
C THR A 174 -9.88 6.61 25.28
N MET A 175 -9.44 7.81 24.87
CA MET A 175 -8.23 8.48 25.32
C MET A 175 -6.97 7.59 25.22
N PRO A 176 -6.66 7.01 24.03
CA PRO A 176 -5.50 6.14 23.87
C PRO A 176 -4.18 6.90 24.10
N LYS A 177 -3.09 6.17 24.29
CA LYS A 177 -1.73 6.77 24.31
C LYS A 177 -1.34 7.30 22.94
N ILE A 178 -1.69 6.55 21.90
CA ILE A 178 -1.34 6.82 20.50
C ILE A 178 -2.57 6.67 19.62
N ALA A 179 -2.75 7.59 18.67
CA ALA A 179 -3.72 7.44 17.60
C ALA A 179 -3.00 7.48 16.24
N VAL A 180 -3.38 6.56 15.34
CA VAL A 180 -2.77 6.38 14.03
C VAL A 180 -3.84 6.49 12.95
N GLY A 181 -3.73 7.53 12.10
CA GLY A 181 -4.58 7.68 10.92
C GLY A 181 -3.83 7.28 9.66
N GLU A 182 -4.44 6.49 8.78
CA GLU A 182 -3.92 6.19 7.45
C GLU A 182 -4.81 6.78 6.37
N ASN A 183 -4.17 7.35 5.33
CA ASN A 183 -4.89 7.81 4.16
C ASN A 183 -4.01 7.81 2.90
N VAL A 184 -4.58 8.12 1.75
CA VAL A 184 -3.85 8.24 0.50
C VAL A 184 -2.96 9.49 0.48
N LYS A 185 -1.84 9.45 -0.26
CA LYS A 185 -0.92 10.59 -0.45
C LYS A 185 -1.63 11.86 -0.94
N GLY A 186 -2.71 11.70 -1.73
CA GLY A 186 -3.49 12.83 -2.25
C GLY A 186 -4.07 13.74 -1.18
N LEU A 187 -4.27 13.24 0.06
CA LEU A 187 -4.77 14.03 1.18
C LEU A 187 -3.88 15.24 1.52
N LEU A 188 -2.57 15.15 1.29
CA LEU A 188 -1.64 16.27 1.49
C LEU A 188 -2.01 17.53 0.70
N LYS A 189 -2.57 17.35 -0.51
CA LYS A 189 -2.93 18.44 -1.42
C LYS A 189 -4.43 18.66 -1.50
N HIS A 190 -5.22 17.84 -0.84
CA HIS A 190 -6.67 17.95 -0.86
C HIS A 190 -7.08 19.30 -0.27
N ASP A 191 -7.89 20.04 -1.03
CA ASP A 191 -8.34 21.39 -0.68
C ASP A 191 -7.19 22.31 -0.23
N ASN A 192 -6.12 22.38 -1.04
CA ASN A 192 -4.92 23.16 -0.75
C ASN A 192 -4.30 22.89 0.63
N GLY A 193 -4.41 21.67 1.14
CA GLY A 193 -3.89 21.25 2.44
C GLY A 193 -4.80 21.53 3.63
N ARG A 194 -5.92 22.25 3.45
CA ARG A 194 -6.85 22.61 4.53
C ARG A 194 -7.44 21.39 5.23
N THR A 195 -7.75 20.35 4.47
CA THR A 195 -8.30 19.10 5.02
C THR A 195 -7.35 18.47 6.05
N LEU A 196 -6.08 18.33 5.71
CA LEU A 196 -5.08 17.76 6.63
C LEU A 196 -4.87 18.67 7.85
N THR A 197 -4.82 19.99 7.63
CA THR A 197 -4.72 20.97 8.73
C THR A 197 -5.89 20.83 9.71
N THR A 198 -7.11 20.68 9.22
CA THR A 198 -8.31 20.45 10.07
C THR A 198 -8.19 19.16 10.89
N MET A 199 -7.71 18.07 10.27
CA MET A 199 -7.47 16.80 10.98
C MET A 199 -6.43 16.91 12.08
N VAL A 200 -5.31 17.59 11.80
CA VAL A 200 -4.25 17.85 12.77
C VAL A 200 -4.76 18.69 13.93
N ASN A 201 -5.50 19.76 13.64
CA ASN A 201 -6.07 20.63 14.67
C ASN A 201 -7.07 19.88 15.56
N ALA A 202 -7.97 19.08 14.99
CA ALA A 202 -8.93 18.28 15.74
C ALA A 202 -8.25 17.33 16.74
N LEU A 203 -7.19 16.62 16.32
CA LEU A 203 -6.43 15.76 17.23
C LEU A 203 -5.62 16.56 18.26
N THR A 204 -5.15 17.75 17.90
CA THR A 204 -4.41 18.64 18.80
C THR A 204 -5.31 19.19 19.91
N GLU A 205 -6.56 19.54 19.57
CA GLU A 205 -7.61 19.98 20.52
C GLU A 205 -7.98 18.85 21.49
N LEU A 206 -7.94 17.59 21.03
CA LEU A 206 -8.13 16.41 21.89
C LEU A 206 -6.96 16.12 22.84
N GLY A 207 -5.89 16.94 22.82
CA GLY A 207 -4.76 16.81 23.72
C GLY A 207 -3.60 15.98 23.20
N TYR A 208 -3.44 15.86 21.87
CA TYR A 208 -2.36 15.12 21.24
C TYR A 208 -1.33 16.06 20.59
N LYS A 209 -0.07 15.66 20.59
CA LYS A 209 0.98 16.15 19.67
C LYS A 209 0.82 15.36 18.38
N VAL A 210 0.86 16.01 17.19
CA VAL A 210 0.59 15.34 15.91
C VAL A 210 1.74 15.59 14.94
N LYS A 211 2.21 14.51 14.30
CA LYS A 211 3.12 14.55 13.14
C LYS A 211 2.60 13.62 12.07
N TYR A 212 3.00 13.86 10.82
CA TYR A 212 2.63 12.99 9.71
C TYR A 212 3.79 12.83 8.73
N LYS A 213 3.81 11.69 8.02
CA LYS A 213 4.81 11.36 6.99
C LYS A 213 4.18 10.50 5.91
N ILE A 214 4.64 10.66 4.67
CA ILE A 214 4.38 9.67 3.62
C ILE A 214 5.32 8.49 3.82
N LEU A 215 4.76 7.30 3.93
CA LEU A 215 5.52 6.05 3.91
C LEU A 215 5.37 5.39 2.54
N ARG A 216 6.49 4.90 2.01
CA ARG A 216 6.58 4.21 0.73
C ARG A 216 6.89 2.74 0.97
N ALA A 217 5.87 1.90 0.85
CA ALA A 217 5.93 0.49 1.20
C ALA A 217 7.09 -0.27 0.54
N GLN A 218 7.40 0.07 -0.73
CA GLN A 218 8.49 -0.56 -1.48
C GLN A 218 9.88 -0.43 -0.83
N TYR A 219 10.08 0.56 0.04
CA TYR A 219 11.33 0.76 0.79
C TYR A 219 11.26 0.25 2.24
N LEU A 220 10.21 -0.48 2.56
CA LEU A 220 9.95 -1.07 3.87
C LEU A 220 9.72 -2.59 3.75
N ASP A 221 10.48 -3.26 2.86
CA ASP A 221 10.42 -4.69 2.57
C ASP A 221 9.07 -5.20 2.01
N VAL A 222 8.25 -4.30 1.47
CA VAL A 222 6.98 -4.67 0.84
C VAL A 222 7.12 -4.58 -0.67
N PRO A 223 6.89 -5.66 -1.44
CA PRO A 223 7.03 -5.67 -2.90
C PRO A 223 5.84 -4.98 -3.58
N GLN A 224 5.56 -3.75 -3.18
CA GLN A 224 4.43 -2.97 -3.69
C GLN A 224 4.75 -1.48 -3.73
N LYS A 225 4.52 -0.84 -4.88
CA LYS A 225 4.61 0.62 -5.06
C LYS A 225 3.39 1.32 -4.44
N ARG A 226 3.29 1.28 -3.12
CA ARG A 226 2.20 1.89 -2.34
C ARG A 226 2.73 3.03 -1.49
N GLU A 227 2.15 4.21 -1.64
CA GLU A 227 2.44 5.38 -0.82
C GLU A 227 1.22 5.73 0.04
N ARG A 228 1.45 5.94 1.35
CA ARG A 228 0.39 6.29 2.28
C ARG A 228 0.83 7.40 3.22
N LEU A 229 -0.09 8.32 3.46
CA LEU A 229 0.04 9.31 4.52
C LEU A 229 -0.29 8.64 5.84
N ILE A 230 0.66 8.66 6.76
CA ILE A 230 0.46 8.22 8.14
C ILE A 230 0.43 9.45 9.04
N ILE A 231 -0.66 9.63 9.75
CA ILE A 231 -0.84 10.66 10.79
C ILE A 231 -0.63 9.96 12.12
N LEU A 232 0.37 10.39 12.87
CA LEU A 232 0.71 9.85 14.19
C LEU A 232 0.42 10.91 15.25
N ALA A 233 -0.47 10.61 16.17
CA ALA A 233 -0.84 11.46 17.27
C ALA A 233 -0.46 10.79 18.59
N ILE A 234 0.36 11.48 19.40
CA ILE A 234 0.85 11.02 20.71
C ILE A 234 0.26 11.94 21.78
N ARG A 235 -0.36 11.35 22.81
CA ARG A 235 -0.99 12.12 23.89
C ARG A 235 0.04 13.01 24.59
N LYS A 236 -0.33 14.28 24.87
CA LYS A 236 0.61 15.34 25.32
C LYS A 236 1.30 15.07 26.66
N ASP A 237 0.65 14.27 27.52
CA ASP A 237 1.20 13.89 28.83
C ASP A 237 2.32 12.85 28.75
N LEU A 238 2.55 12.28 27.55
CA LEU A 238 3.59 11.29 27.33
C LEU A 238 4.82 11.93 26.71
N ASP A 239 5.98 11.68 27.29
CA ASP A 239 7.27 12.07 26.75
C ASP A 239 7.83 10.95 25.84
N ILE A 240 7.15 10.76 24.69
CA ILE A 240 7.51 9.75 23.70
C ILE A 240 7.92 10.46 22.41
N PRO A 241 9.06 10.12 21.80
CA PRO A 241 9.48 10.68 20.52
C PRO A 241 8.61 10.18 19.37
N PHE A 242 8.45 11.02 18.34
CA PHE A 242 7.88 10.57 17.05
C PHE A 242 8.94 9.84 16.25
N ILE A 243 8.75 8.54 16.08
CA ILE A 243 9.63 7.69 15.26
C ILE A 243 8.83 7.17 14.08
N PHE A 244 9.29 7.49 12.88
CA PHE A 244 8.80 6.88 11.64
C PHE A 244 9.88 5.93 11.10
N PRO A 245 9.50 4.82 10.46
CA PRO A 245 10.48 3.92 9.87
C PRO A 245 11.34 4.65 8.82
N GLU A 246 12.62 4.32 8.79
CA GLU A 246 13.53 4.79 7.77
C GLU A 246 13.39 3.92 6.51
N GLU A 247 13.42 4.59 5.37
CA GLU A 247 13.36 3.92 4.08
C GLU A 247 14.69 3.26 3.76
N LYS A 248 14.64 2.02 3.34
CA LYS A 248 15.80 1.26 2.90
C LYS A 248 16.26 1.73 1.51
N ASN A 249 17.52 1.50 1.20
CA ASN A 249 18.13 1.86 -0.09
C ASN A 249 17.92 0.76 -1.17
N TYR A 250 17.12 -0.25 -0.89
CA TYR A 250 16.76 -1.33 -1.80
C TYR A 250 15.24 -1.56 -1.82
N THR A 251 14.79 -2.38 -2.75
CA THR A 251 13.41 -2.83 -2.87
C THR A 251 13.38 -4.36 -3.01
N VAL A 252 12.31 -4.99 -2.51
CA VAL A 252 12.06 -6.42 -2.71
C VAL A 252 11.31 -6.60 -4.02
N SER A 253 11.76 -7.53 -4.87
CA SER A 253 11.07 -7.84 -6.12
C SER A 253 9.84 -8.73 -5.87
N LEU A 254 8.86 -8.65 -6.79
CA LEU A 254 7.71 -9.55 -6.75
C LEU A 254 8.14 -11.03 -6.85
N ARG A 255 9.20 -11.32 -7.64
CA ARG A 255 9.78 -12.65 -7.79
C ARG A 255 10.27 -13.21 -6.45
N ALA A 256 11.02 -12.43 -5.69
CA ALA A 256 11.52 -12.83 -4.37
C ALA A 256 10.36 -13.10 -3.40
N ALA A 257 9.41 -12.17 -3.34
CA ALA A 257 8.28 -12.27 -2.43
C ALA A 257 7.36 -13.48 -2.70
N LEU A 258 7.24 -13.90 -3.97
CA LEU A 258 6.39 -15.01 -4.39
C LEU A 258 7.13 -16.35 -4.57
N LYS A 259 8.41 -16.42 -4.25
CA LYS A 259 9.27 -17.63 -4.43
C LYS A 259 8.61 -18.90 -3.88
N ASN A 260 7.99 -18.82 -2.72
CA ASN A 260 7.35 -19.94 -2.02
C ASN A 260 5.83 -19.78 -1.89
N CYS A 261 5.23 -18.95 -2.74
CA CYS A 261 3.80 -18.69 -2.68
C CYS A 261 3.02 -19.96 -3.09
N PRO A 262 1.99 -20.35 -2.34
CA PRO A 262 1.13 -21.46 -2.75
C PRO A 262 0.42 -21.15 -4.07
N LYS A 263 0.17 -22.17 -4.88
CA LYS A 263 -0.57 -22.01 -6.12
C LYS A 263 -1.97 -21.46 -5.83
N SER A 264 -2.36 -20.44 -6.57
CA SER A 264 -3.70 -19.87 -6.55
C SER A 264 -4.44 -20.24 -7.83
N ILE A 265 -5.73 -20.53 -7.72
CA ILE A 265 -6.58 -20.79 -8.88
C ILE A 265 -6.65 -19.54 -9.77
N GLY A 266 -6.59 -18.37 -9.16
CA GLY A 266 -6.71 -17.09 -9.87
C GLY A 266 -8.10 -16.90 -10.50
N GLN A 267 -8.23 -15.87 -11.32
CA GLN A 267 -9.44 -15.60 -12.10
C GLN A 267 -9.34 -16.20 -13.48
N VAL A 268 -10.35 -16.98 -13.88
CA VAL A 268 -10.47 -17.48 -15.23
C VAL A 268 -11.12 -16.39 -16.10
N TYR A 269 -10.42 -15.96 -17.15
CA TYR A 269 -10.95 -15.00 -18.12
C TYR A 269 -11.56 -15.72 -19.32
N PRO A 270 -12.59 -15.15 -19.99
CA PRO A 270 -13.02 -15.60 -21.31
C PRO A 270 -11.83 -15.67 -22.28
N LYS A 271 -11.81 -16.71 -23.14
CA LYS A 271 -10.68 -17.05 -24.03
C LYS A 271 -10.09 -15.81 -24.72
N ARG A 272 -10.93 -15.03 -25.41
CA ARG A 272 -10.47 -13.84 -26.15
C ARG A 272 -9.84 -12.78 -25.23
N LYS A 273 -10.40 -12.56 -24.05
CA LYS A 273 -9.84 -11.64 -23.07
C LYS A 273 -8.48 -12.12 -22.57
N ALA A 274 -8.34 -13.41 -22.30
CA ALA A 274 -7.07 -14.01 -21.88
C ALA A 274 -5.98 -13.85 -22.96
N GLU A 275 -6.32 -14.09 -24.24
CA GLU A 275 -5.42 -13.88 -25.38
C GLU A 275 -4.91 -12.44 -25.44
N ILE A 276 -5.80 -11.44 -25.32
CA ILE A 276 -5.40 -10.03 -25.35
C ILE A 276 -4.50 -9.69 -24.14
N LEU A 277 -4.87 -10.13 -22.94
CA LEU A 277 -4.10 -9.88 -21.73
C LEU A 277 -2.71 -10.53 -21.77
N SER A 278 -2.55 -11.69 -22.42
CA SER A 278 -1.25 -12.35 -22.57
C SER A 278 -0.26 -11.57 -23.42
N LEU A 279 -0.76 -10.68 -24.29
CA LEU A 279 0.07 -9.82 -25.14
C LEU A 279 0.53 -8.53 -24.43
N VAL A 280 0.01 -8.23 -23.26
CA VAL A 280 0.49 -7.09 -22.46
C VAL A 280 1.90 -7.42 -21.98
N PRO A 281 2.90 -6.56 -22.25
CA PRO A 281 4.27 -6.81 -21.82
C PRO A 281 4.38 -6.75 -20.29
N GLU A 282 5.38 -7.41 -19.75
CA GLU A 282 5.68 -7.38 -18.32
C GLU A 282 5.94 -5.95 -17.84
N GLY A 283 5.30 -5.57 -16.74
CA GLY A 283 5.31 -4.19 -16.22
C GLY A 283 4.51 -3.19 -17.06
N GLY A 284 3.86 -3.65 -18.13
CA GLY A 284 3.04 -2.84 -19.02
C GLY A 284 1.56 -2.83 -18.68
N TYR A 285 0.77 -2.25 -19.57
CA TYR A 285 -0.68 -2.13 -19.44
C TYR A 285 -1.35 -2.04 -20.81
N TRP A 286 -2.64 -1.83 -20.92
CA TRP A 286 -3.40 -1.87 -22.16
C TRP A 286 -2.87 -0.96 -23.29
N ARG A 287 -2.19 0.13 -22.99
CA ARG A 287 -1.61 1.03 -24.02
C ARG A 287 -0.39 0.46 -24.71
N ASP A 288 0.22 -0.56 -24.15
CA ASP A 288 1.37 -1.24 -24.75
C ASP A 288 0.94 -2.30 -25.77
N LEU A 289 -0.37 -2.53 -25.89
CA LEU A 289 -0.95 -3.38 -26.94
C LEU A 289 -0.98 -2.66 -28.30
N PRO A 290 -1.01 -3.38 -29.43
CA PRO A 290 -1.33 -2.82 -30.73
C PRO A 290 -2.67 -2.07 -30.72
N LEU A 291 -2.78 -0.96 -31.47
CA LEU A 291 -3.94 -0.07 -31.44
C LEU A 291 -5.30 -0.78 -31.65
N LYS A 292 -5.32 -1.79 -32.53
CA LYS A 292 -6.52 -2.60 -32.79
C LYS A 292 -6.97 -3.33 -31.52
N LEU A 293 -6.03 -3.91 -30.78
CA LEU A 293 -6.32 -4.63 -29.53
C LEU A 293 -6.64 -3.69 -28.37
N GLN A 294 -6.05 -2.50 -28.34
CA GLN A 294 -6.44 -1.47 -27.38
C GLN A 294 -7.92 -1.11 -27.51
N LYS A 295 -8.38 -0.84 -28.76
CA LYS A 295 -9.78 -0.52 -29.04
C LYS A 295 -10.71 -1.70 -28.71
N GLU A 296 -10.32 -2.92 -29.08
CA GLU A 296 -11.08 -4.13 -28.79
C GLU A 296 -11.24 -4.36 -27.28
N TYR A 297 -10.16 -4.23 -26.51
CA TYR A 297 -10.17 -4.44 -25.06
C TYR A 297 -10.94 -3.35 -24.32
N MET A 298 -10.69 -2.08 -24.66
CA MET A 298 -11.25 -0.92 -23.98
C MET A 298 -12.68 -0.59 -24.40
N LYS A 299 -13.08 -1.02 -25.59
CA LYS A 299 -14.42 -0.74 -26.16
C LYS A 299 -14.79 0.76 -26.01
N GLY A 300 -15.99 1.05 -25.52
CA GLY A 300 -16.46 2.41 -25.29
C GLY A 300 -15.57 3.24 -24.36
N SER A 301 -14.84 2.59 -23.43
CA SER A 301 -13.91 3.28 -22.53
C SER A 301 -12.66 3.79 -23.24
N PHE A 302 -12.37 3.40 -24.48
CA PHE A 302 -11.16 3.81 -25.21
C PHE A 302 -11.09 5.33 -25.38
N HIS A 303 -12.21 5.99 -25.63
CA HIS A 303 -12.31 7.44 -25.89
C HIS A 303 -12.55 8.27 -24.61
N LEU A 304 -12.83 7.63 -23.46
CA LEU A 304 -13.04 8.34 -22.21
C LEU A 304 -11.73 8.89 -21.65
N SER A 305 -11.76 10.05 -21.00
CA SER A 305 -10.63 10.60 -20.25
C SER A 305 -10.55 10.03 -18.83
N GLY A 306 -9.33 9.95 -18.27
CA GLY A 306 -9.08 9.63 -16.85
C GLY A 306 -9.02 8.14 -16.50
N GLY A 307 -8.44 7.84 -15.33
CA GLY A 307 -8.54 6.57 -14.58
C GLY A 307 -8.07 5.25 -15.22
N LYS A 308 -7.53 5.25 -16.43
CA LYS A 308 -7.28 4.03 -17.23
C LYS A 308 -5.93 3.36 -17.02
N THR A 309 -5.05 3.93 -16.22
CA THR A 309 -3.67 3.43 -16.05
C THR A 309 -3.60 2.08 -15.33
N GLY A 310 -4.63 1.70 -14.59
CA GLY A 310 -4.73 0.40 -13.92
C GLY A 310 -5.36 -0.72 -14.76
N MET A 311 -5.88 -0.41 -15.97
CA MET A 311 -6.58 -1.42 -16.78
C MET A 311 -5.60 -2.30 -17.54
N ALA A 312 -5.84 -3.62 -17.54
CA ALA A 312 -4.97 -4.63 -18.15
C ALA A 312 -3.49 -4.49 -17.74
N ARG A 313 -3.24 -4.09 -16.49
CA ARG A 313 -1.87 -3.97 -15.98
C ARG A 313 -1.28 -5.35 -15.72
N ARG A 314 -0.11 -5.60 -16.29
CA ARG A 314 0.71 -6.77 -15.98
C ARG A 314 1.85 -6.36 -15.07
N LEU A 315 1.98 -7.04 -13.92
CA LEU A 315 3.08 -6.77 -12.99
C LEU A 315 4.42 -7.23 -13.58
N SER A 316 5.50 -6.63 -13.11
CA SER A 316 6.86 -7.09 -13.40
C SER A 316 7.33 -8.01 -12.27
N TRP A 317 7.97 -9.11 -12.61
CA TRP A 317 8.59 -10.00 -11.62
C TRP A 317 9.78 -9.36 -10.89
N ASP A 318 10.45 -8.42 -11.54
CA ASP A 318 11.70 -7.83 -11.07
C ASP A 318 11.53 -6.43 -10.46
N GLU A 319 10.29 -6.00 -10.30
CA GLU A 319 9.92 -4.75 -9.61
C GLU A 319 9.04 -5.05 -8.39
N PRO A 320 9.02 -4.12 -7.40
CA PRO A 320 8.10 -4.22 -6.27
C PRO A 320 6.66 -3.89 -6.66
#